data_8ca3d455b55f2460fb655b060ddb2ce2
#
_entry.id   8ca3d455b55f2460fb655b060ddb2ce2
#
_cell.length_a   1.000
_cell.length_b   1.000
_cell.length_c   1.000
_cell.angle_alpha   90.00
_cell.angle_beta   90.00
_cell.angle_gamma   90.00
#
_symmetry.space_group_name_H-M   'P 1'
#
loop_
_entity.id
_entity.type
_entity.pdbx_description
1 polymer ?
#
loop_
_entity_poly.entity_id
_entity_poly.type
_entity_poly.pdbx_seq_one_letter_code
_entity_poly.pdbx_strand_id
1 'polypeptide(L)'
;MLFRSGGAPSRYAQVQVLVPDSSGELGRLFVDVGDARVNIEDFALEHSPGQRAGLALLSVLPGAAQRLEKALDAKGWRVVRS
;
A
#
# COMPACT_ATOMS: atom_id res chain seq x y z
N MET A 1 2.32 13.51 -20.38
CA MET A 1 1.84 13.04 -20.08
C MET A 1 1.69 12.55 -19.85
N LEU A 2 1.74 12.48 -19.81
CA LEU A 2 1.38 11.99 -19.48
C LEU A 2 1.22 11.41 -19.12
N PHE A 3 1.31 11.30 -19.27
CA PHE A 3 0.91 10.70 -18.81
C PHE A 3 0.71 9.98 -18.69
N ARG A 4 0.98 9.77 -18.70
CA ARG A 4 0.56 9.07 -18.55
C ARG A 4 0.31 8.41 -18.36
N SER A 5 0.55 8.17 -18.46
CA SER A 5 0.01 7.54 -18.24
C SER A 5 -0.32 6.86 -18.09
N GLY A 6 -0.11 7.19 -17.91
CA GLY A 6 -0.92 6.31 -17.16
C GLY A 6 -1.38 5.06 -17.76
N GLY A 7 -1.27 4.80 -18.69
CA GLY A 7 -1.93 3.69 -19.31
C GLY A 7 -1.60 2.32 -18.82
N ALA A 8 -0.76 2.18 -17.84
CA ALA A 8 -0.33 0.85 -17.45
C ALA A 8 -0.86 0.34 -16.10
N PRO A 9 -2.02 0.81 -15.61
CA PRO A 9 -2.50 0.33 -14.31
C PRO A 9 -2.76 -1.16 -14.26
N SER A 10 -3.04 -1.78 -15.39
CA SER A 10 -3.29 -3.21 -15.42
C SER A 10 -2.05 -4.05 -15.16
N ARG A 11 -0.88 -3.43 -15.16
CA ARG A 11 0.37 -4.14 -14.92
C ARG A 11 0.69 -4.30 -13.44
N TYR A 12 -0.04 -3.65 -12.59
CA TYR A 12 0.24 -3.68 -11.17
C TYR A 12 -0.96 -4.21 -10.41
N ALA A 13 -0.68 -4.85 -9.28
CA ALA A 13 -1.70 -5.20 -8.33
C ALA A 13 -1.68 -4.15 -7.23
N GLN A 14 -2.84 -3.89 -6.65
CA GLN A 14 -2.94 -2.90 -5.60
C GLN A 14 -3.16 -3.60 -4.26
N VAL A 15 -2.33 -3.25 -3.28
CA VAL A 15 -2.49 -3.71 -1.90
C VAL A 15 -2.98 -2.52 -1.09
N GLN A 16 -4.07 -2.69 -0.38
CA GLN A 16 -4.70 -1.61 0.38
C GLN A 16 -4.51 -1.87 1.87
N VAL A 17 -4.02 -0.88 2.57
CA VAL A 17 -3.68 -1.02 3.99
C VAL A 17 -4.27 0.16 4.75
N LEU A 18 -4.98 -0.12 5.85
CA LEU A 18 -5.44 0.94 6.73
C LEU A 18 -4.27 1.39 7.60
N VAL A 19 -4.01 2.70 7.58
CA VAL A 19 -2.91 3.30 8.32
C VAL A 19 -3.50 4.21 9.39
N PRO A 20 -3.25 3.93 10.67
CA PRO A 20 -3.74 4.80 11.73
C PRO A 20 -3.21 6.22 11.59
N ASP A 21 -4.02 7.19 11.98
CA ASP A 21 -3.64 8.60 11.90
C ASP A 21 -2.76 8.96 13.12
N SER A 22 -1.55 8.46 13.10
CA SER A 22 -0.57 8.69 14.15
C SER A 22 0.78 8.98 13.53
N SER A 23 1.57 9.78 14.23
CA SER A 23 2.91 10.11 13.77
C SER A 23 3.73 8.84 13.56
N GLY A 24 4.44 8.78 12.45
CA GLY A 24 5.37 7.70 12.19
C GLY A 24 4.75 6.43 11.62
N GLU A 25 3.42 6.30 11.58
CA GLU A 25 2.81 5.07 11.10
C GLU A 25 3.06 4.83 9.61
N LEU A 26 3.00 5.89 8.81
CA LEU A 26 3.27 5.75 7.39
C LEU A 26 4.74 5.35 7.15
N GLY A 27 5.65 5.94 7.90
CA GLY A 27 7.06 5.55 7.82
C GLY A 27 7.28 4.11 8.21
N ARG A 28 6.59 3.66 9.27
CA ARG A 28 6.67 2.26 9.69
C ARG A 28 6.15 1.32 8.60
N LEU A 29 5.08 1.73 7.91
CA LEU A 29 4.56 0.93 6.81
C LEU A 29 5.61 0.76 5.71
N PHE A 30 6.29 1.84 5.34
CA PHE A 30 7.31 1.76 4.30
C PHE A 30 8.48 0.88 4.73
N VAL A 31 8.87 0.94 6.00
CA VAL A 31 9.92 0.07 6.51
C VAL A 31 9.49 -1.40 6.40
N ASP A 32 8.25 -1.70 6.79
CA ASP A 32 7.76 -3.06 6.75
C ASP A 32 7.63 -3.60 5.32
N VAL A 33 7.25 -2.73 4.38
CA VAL A 33 7.22 -3.12 2.96
C VAL A 33 8.63 -3.44 2.47
N GLY A 34 9.60 -2.61 2.86
CA GLY A 34 11.00 -2.85 2.50
C GLY A 34 11.53 -4.14 3.09
N ASP A 35 11.14 -4.48 4.32
CA ASP A 35 11.53 -5.73 4.94
C ASP A 35 10.97 -6.94 4.19
N ALA A 36 9.82 -6.78 3.56
CA ALA A 36 9.23 -7.84 2.74
C ALA A 36 9.90 -7.94 1.37
N ARG A 37 10.83 -7.04 1.09
CA ARG A 37 11.58 -6.99 -0.17
C ARG A 37 10.67 -6.80 -1.38
N VAL A 38 9.71 -5.92 -1.22
CA VAL A 38 8.76 -5.58 -2.28
C VAL A 38 8.96 -4.12 -2.66
N ASN A 39 9.11 -3.87 -3.95
CA ASN A 39 9.16 -2.51 -4.47
C ASN A 39 7.75 -1.96 -4.60
N ILE A 40 7.59 -0.71 -4.17
CA ILE A 40 6.35 0.01 -4.42
C ILE A 40 6.51 0.75 -5.73
N GLU A 41 5.65 0.41 -6.70
CA GLU A 41 5.71 1.04 -8.02
C GLU A 41 4.94 2.35 -8.05
N ASP A 42 3.90 2.46 -7.21
CA ASP A 42 3.13 3.67 -7.09
C ASP A 42 2.46 3.66 -5.71
N PHE A 43 2.14 4.84 -5.22
CA PHE A 43 1.59 4.99 -3.89
C PHE A 43 0.56 6.12 -3.87
N ALA A 44 -0.55 5.88 -3.18
CA ALA A 44 -1.54 6.92 -2.90
C ALA A 44 -2.05 6.73 -1.49
N LEU A 45 -2.45 7.82 -0.87
CA LEU A 45 -3.03 7.79 0.46
C LEU A 45 -4.36 8.51 0.39
N GLU A 46 -5.42 7.82 0.77
CA GLU A 46 -6.76 8.39 0.76
C GLU A 46 -7.22 8.63 2.18
N HIS A 47 -7.79 9.80 2.40
CA HIS A 47 -8.40 10.14 3.68
C HIS A 47 -9.87 10.42 3.48
N SER A 48 -10.68 9.96 4.43
CA SER A 48 -12.10 10.33 4.46
C SER A 48 -12.31 11.33 5.58
N PRO A 49 -13.10 12.38 5.36
CA PRO A 49 -13.38 13.33 6.42
C PRO A 49 -13.93 12.63 7.67
N GLY A 50 -13.39 13.00 8.81
CA GLY A 50 -13.83 12.44 10.07
C GLY A 50 -13.27 11.07 10.40
N GLN A 51 -12.49 10.49 9.53
CA GLN A 51 -11.88 9.18 9.78
C GLN A 51 -10.54 9.37 10.48
N ARG A 52 -10.22 8.43 11.35
CA ARG A 52 -8.95 8.44 12.08
C ARG A 52 -7.88 7.60 11.41
N ALA A 53 -8.17 7.08 10.25
CA ALA A 53 -7.21 6.26 9.51
C ALA A 53 -7.25 6.68 8.06
N GLY A 54 -6.12 6.54 7.39
CA GLY A 54 -6.03 6.68 5.95
C GLY A 54 -6.00 5.32 5.29
N LEU A 55 -6.29 5.27 4.02
CA LEU A 55 -6.17 4.06 3.23
C LEU A 55 -4.97 4.22 2.31
N ALA A 56 -3.94 3.43 2.57
CA ALA A 56 -2.75 3.43 1.71
C ALA A 56 -2.96 2.47 0.56
N LEU A 57 -2.74 2.96 -0.64
CA LEU A 57 -2.90 2.18 -1.87
C LEU A 57 -1.51 1.95 -2.45
N LEU A 58 -1.04 0.72 -2.35
CA LEU A 58 0.31 0.35 -2.78
C LEU A 58 0.22 -0.43 -4.07
N SER A 59 0.79 0.12 -5.13
CA SER A 59 0.83 -0.59 -6.42
C SER A 59 2.15 -1.34 -6.51
N VAL A 60 2.07 -2.63 -6.71
CA VAL A 60 3.22 -3.52 -6.75
C VAL A 60 3.08 -4.47 -7.93
N LEU A 61 4.16 -5.15 -8.29
CA LEU A 61 4.07 -6.17 -9.33
C LEU A 61 3.12 -7.27 -8.87
N PRO A 62 2.28 -7.81 -9.77
CA PRO A 62 1.29 -8.81 -9.38
C PRO A 62 1.86 -10.01 -8.65
N GLY A 63 3.05 -10.45 -9.04
CA GLY A 63 3.69 -11.58 -8.37
C GLY A 63 4.13 -11.30 -6.94
N ALA A 64 4.17 -10.04 -6.53
CA ALA A 64 4.61 -9.66 -5.20
C ALA A 64 3.43 -9.35 -4.27
N ALA A 65 2.22 -9.19 -4.81
CA ALA A 65 1.11 -8.69 -4.02
C ALA A 65 0.74 -9.60 -2.86
N GLN A 66 0.60 -10.89 -3.12
CA GLN A 66 0.20 -11.82 -2.08
C GLN A 66 1.26 -11.94 -0.99
N ARG A 67 2.53 -11.96 -1.40
CA ARG A 67 3.64 -11.99 -0.44
C ARG A 67 3.60 -10.76 0.46
N LEU A 68 3.35 -9.60 -0.13
CA LEU A 68 3.28 -8.37 0.64
C LEU A 68 2.11 -8.39 1.61
N GLU A 69 0.94 -8.83 1.17
CA GLU A 69 -0.22 -8.91 2.04
C GLU A 69 0.05 -9.79 3.26
N LYS A 70 0.66 -10.94 3.03
CA LYS A 70 0.98 -11.86 4.12
C LYS A 70 2.00 -11.26 5.08
N ALA A 71 3.01 -10.59 4.53
CA ALA A 71 4.05 -9.98 5.36
C ALA A 71 3.46 -8.87 6.23
N LEU A 72 2.59 -8.05 5.67
CA LEU A 72 1.98 -6.97 6.42
C LEU A 72 0.99 -7.49 7.48
N ASP A 73 0.21 -8.51 7.13
CA ASP A 73 -0.65 -9.17 8.12
C ASP A 73 0.16 -9.68 9.30
N ALA A 74 1.29 -10.31 9.02
CA ALA A 74 2.13 -10.88 10.06
C ALA A 74 2.68 -9.81 11.01
N LYS A 75 2.80 -8.59 10.52
CA LYS A 75 3.28 -7.47 11.33
C LYS A 75 2.16 -6.67 11.97
N GLY A 76 0.93 -7.14 11.86
CA GLY A 76 -0.20 -6.52 12.51
C GLY A 76 -0.90 -5.46 11.71
N TRP A 77 -0.54 -5.26 10.46
CA TRP A 77 -1.22 -4.30 9.62
C TRP A 77 -2.58 -4.81 9.19
N ARG A 78 -3.51 -3.88 9.04
CA ARG A 78 -4.85 -4.23 8.59
C ARG A 78 -4.90 -4.09 7.07
N VAL A 79 -4.77 -5.21 6.38
CA VAL A 79 -4.83 -5.25 4.93
C VAL A 79 -6.29 -5.40 4.50
N VAL A 80 -6.72 -4.52 3.60
CA VAL A 80 -8.09 -4.52 3.11
C VAL A 80 -8.14 -5.39 1.85
N ARG A 81 -8.97 -6.41 1.87
CA ARG A 81 -9.15 -7.29 0.71
C ARG A 81 -10.55 -7.12 0.17
N SER A 82 -10.66 -7.09 -1.14
CA SER A 82 -11.96 -6.99 -1.79
C SER A 82 -12.53 -8.34 -2.17
#